data_e47e2f37725f511ba0c6ff1a277fec11
#
_entry.id   e47e2f37725f511ba0c6ff1a277fec11
#
_cell.length_a   1.000
_cell.length_b   1.000
_cell.length_c   1.000
_cell.angle_alpha   90.00
_cell.angle_beta   90.00
_cell.angle_gamma   90.00
#
_symmetry.space_group_name_H-M   'P 1'
#
loop_
_entity.id
_entity.type
_entity.pdbx_description
1 polymer ?
#
loop_
_entity_poly.entity_id
_entity_poly.type
_entity_poly.pdbx_seq_one_letter_code
_entity_poly.pdbx_strand_id
1 'polypeptide(L)'
;MKKLISSALILSIISLAGCANLGPTDQDGSRNQTLTWGSIGTIAGAAAGALINQDNRGKGALIGAGIGGLAGAGYGVYADRQEAELRKATAGTGIEVQRQGDDIKLIMPGAITFQTGSTELSPAAQFNLDKLASSFKAYADNNVEVTGHTDSIGSNASNIELSQRRAVSVGKYLIGQGIAKERIQVYGAGPSQPIASNSSEEGRAQNRRVEIKLKAPLQPVAMEKGAL
;
A
#
# COMPACT_ATOMS: atom_id res chain seq x y z
N MET A 1 58.09 3.15 -3.13
CA MET A 1 57.62 3.97 -1.99
C MET A 1 56.31 4.65 -2.39
N LYS A 2 55.22 3.90 -2.60
CA LYS A 2 53.86 4.44 -2.92
C LYS A 2 52.80 3.43 -2.55
N LYS A 3 52.59 3.10 -1.27
CA LYS A 3 51.48 2.24 -0.80
C LYS A 3 51.17 2.42 0.70
N LEU A 4 51.14 3.60 1.27
CA LEU A 4 50.85 3.81 2.69
C LEU A 4 50.01 5.06 2.99
N ILE A 5 49.11 5.52 2.10
CA ILE A 5 48.24 6.70 2.36
C ILE A 5 46.73 6.36 2.27
N SER A 6 46.33 5.09 2.25
CA SER A 6 44.91 4.74 2.02
C SER A 6 44.14 4.37 3.27
N SER A 7 44.75 4.24 4.45
CA SER A 7 44.05 3.71 5.64
C SER A 7 43.60 4.74 6.68
N ALA A 8 43.96 6.02 6.53
CA ALA A 8 43.64 7.05 7.53
C ALA A 8 42.37 7.88 7.23
N LEU A 9 41.72 7.71 6.07
CA LEU A 9 40.60 8.56 5.65
C LEU A 9 39.21 7.96 5.97
N ILE A 10 39.14 6.72 6.44
CA ILE A 10 37.85 6.04 6.68
C ILE A 10 37.31 6.28 8.09
N LEU A 11 38.14 6.75 9.02
CA LEU A 11 37.73 6.89 10.42
C LEU A 11 37.17 8.26 10.80
N SER A 12 37.16 9.25 9.88
CA SER A 12 36.71 10.62 10.15
C SER A 12 35.25 10.91 9.79
N ILE A 13 34.52 9.97 9.21
CA ILE A 13 33.13 10.21 8.72
C ILE A 13 32.07 9.86 9.78
N ILE A 14 32.45 9.21 10.87
CA ILE A 14 31.50 8.75 11.90
C ILE A 14 31.09 9.85 12.89
N SER A 15 31.79 10.99 12.96
CA SER A 15 31.52 12.06 13.92
C SER A 15 30.53 13.16 13.46
N LEU A 16 29.97 13.08 12.25
CA LEU A 16 28.95 14.05 11.76
C LEU A 16 27.50 13.55 11.93
N ALA A 17 27.26 12.46 12.64
CA ALA A 17 25.92 11.92 12.88
C ALA A 17 25.15 12.62 14.01
N GLY A 18 25.65 13.73 14.49
CA GLY A 18 25.10 14.39 15.67
C GLY A 18 24.50 15.77 15.42
N CYS A 19 23.61 16.01 14.45
CA CYS A 19 22.70 17.19 14.39
C CYS A 19 21.84 17.16 13.12
N ALA A 20 21.18 16.08 12.78
CA ALA A 20 20.17 16.09 11.71
C ALA A 20 18.75 16.11 12.30
N ASN A 21 18.39 17.27 12.90
CA ASN A 21 17.02 17.59 13.29
C ASN A 21 16.26 18.21 12.11
N LEU A 22 16.41 17.64 10.89
CA LEU A 22 16.00 18.21 9.60
C LEU A 22 14.88 17.40 8.91
N GLY A 23 13.96 16.83 9.67
CA GLY A 23 12.74 16.25 9.09
C GLY A 23 11.58 17.24 9.12
N PRO A 24 10.73 17.33 8.07
CA PRO A 24 9.48 18.06 8.17
C PRO A 24 8.62 17.43 9.28
N THR A 25 8.02 18.27 10.10
CA THR A 25 7.03 17.87 11.10
C THR A 25 5.64 18.04 10.50
N ASP A 26 4.75 17.10 10.79
CA ASP A 26 3.32 17.26 10.48
C ASP A 26 2.72 18.38 11.33
N GLN A 27 1.52 18.88 10.97
CA GLN A 27 0.85 19.98 11.65
C GLN A 27 0.53 19.71 13.12
N ASP A 28 0.55 18.46 13.56
CA ASP A 28 0.39 18.02 14.95
C ASP A 28 1.70 17.96 15.74
N GLY A 29 2.84 18.32 15.14
CA GLY A 29 4.15 18.30 15.78
C GLY A 29 4.80 16.91 15.83
N SER A 30 4.20 15.87 15.26
CA SER A 30 4.80 14.55 15.14
C SER A 30 5.80 14.49 13.97
N ARG A 31 6.89 13.75 14.15
CA ARG A 31 7.87 13.55 13.06
C ARG A 31 7.46 12.38 12.21
N ASN A 32 7.39 12.60 10.90
CA ASN A 32 7.20 11.51 9.95
C ASN A 32 8.46 10.64 9.91
N GLN A 33 8.42 9.51 10.61
CA GLN A 33 9.55 8.58 10.72
C GLN A 33 9.99 8.05 9.36
N THR A 34 9.05 7.81 8.45
CA THR A 34 9.34 7.31 7.09
C THR A 34 10.20 8.29 6.31
N LEU A 35 9.90 9.60 6.37
CA LEU A 35 10.69 10.64 5.70
C LEU A 35 12.08 10.78 6.32
N THR A 36 12.19 10.68 7.66
CA THR A 36 13.46 10.80 8.36
C THR A 36 14.41 9.65 8.03
N TRP A 37 13.95 8.41 8.11
CA TRP A 37 14.77 7.23 7.79
C TRP A 37 15.04 7.08 6.30
N GLY A 38 14.07 7.42 5.45
CA GLY A 38 14.24 7.42 4.00
C GLY A 38 15.30 8.41 3.53
N SER A 39 15.36 9.62 4.11
CA SER A 39 16.37 10.61 3.79
C SER A 39 17.78 10.18 4.20
N ILE A 40 17.93 9.56 5.38
CA ILE A 40 19.21 9.02 5.85
C ILE A 40 19.70 7.90 4.92
N GLY A 41 18.83 6.94 4.58
CA GLY A 41 19.16 5.85 3.66
C GLY A 41 19.51 6.35 2.25
N THR A 42 18.79 7.37 1.76
CA THR A 42 19.08 7.99 0.44
C THR A 42 20.46 8.65 0.41
N ILE A 43 20.83 9.39 1.44
CA ILE A 43 22.15 10.06 1.52
C ILE A 43 23.28 9.01 1.63
N ALA A 44 23.11 8.00 2.49
CA ALA A 44 24.09 6.93 2.65
C ALA A 44 24.23 6.09 1.37
N GLY A 45 23.13 5.74 0.72
CA GLY A 45 23.12 5.00 -0.54
C GLY A 45 23.73 5.80 -1.70
N ALA A 46 23.45 7.09 -1.80
CA ALA A 46 24.04 7.96 -2.82
C ALA A 46 25.57 8.04 -2.69
N ALA A 47 26.06 8.19 -1.47
CA ALA A 47 27.51 8.21 -1.19
C ALA A 47 28.16 6.87 -1.54
N ALA A 48 27.58 5.75 -1.16
CA ALA A 48 28.08 4.41 -1.49
C ALA A 48 28.03 4.15 -3.00
N GLY A 49 26.92 4.49 -3.67
CA GLY A 49 26.79 4.31 -5.11
C GLY A 49 27.78 5.13 -5.93
N ALA A 50 28.08 6.38 -5.51
CA ALA A 50 29.08 7.23 -6.15
C ALA A 50 30.51 6.69 -6.00
N LEU A 51 30.80 5.97 -4.90
CA LEU A 51 32.10 5.33 -4.68
C LEU A 51 32.28 4.06 -5.50
N ILE A 52 31.21 3.29 -5.75
CA ILE A 52 31.25 2.03 -6.49
C ILE A 52 31.38 2.31 -7.99
N ASN A 53 30.71 3.33 -8.52
CA ASN A 53 30.74 3.67 -9.95
C ASN A 53 31.59 4.93 -10.19
N GLN A 54 32.90 4.77 -10.24
CA GLN A 54 33.87 5.87 -10.38
C GLN A 54 33.81 6.52 -11.75
N ASP A 55 33.45 5.79 -12.81
CA ASP A 55 33.38 6.31 -14.19
C ASP A 55 32.14 7.18 -14.41
N ASN A 56 31.08 6.99 -13.63
CA ASN A 56 29.85 7.78 -13.76
C ASN A 56 29.19 8.01 -12.37
N ARG A 57 29.89 8.81 -11.54
CA ARG A 57 29.51 9.08 -10.14
C ARG A 57 28.09 9.58 -9.97
N GLY A 58 27.59 10.37 -10.94
CA GLY A 58 26.21 10.86 -10.90
C GLY A 58 25.17 9.74 -11.04
N LYS A 59 25.37 8.80 -11.97
CA LYS A 59 24.49 7.63 -12.11
C LYS A 59 24.61 6.67 -10.94
N GLY A 60 25.84 6.43 -10.44
CA GLY A 60 26.06 5.60 -9.27
C GLY A 60 25.39 6.19 -8.02
N ALA A 61 25.48 7.51 -7.82
CA ALA A 61 24.80 8.20 -6.73
C ALA A 61 23.27 8.09 -6.83
N LEU A 62 22.70 8.26 -8.03
CA LEU A 62 21.25 8.13 -8.25
C LEU A 62 20.75 6.70 -7.99
N ILE A 63 21.47 5.69 -8.47
CA ILE A 63 21.13 4.28 -8.21
C ILE A 63 21.26 3.96 -6.71
N GLY A 64 22.38 4.38 -6.10
CA GLY A 64 22.62 4.18 -4.68
C GLY A 64 21.61 4.91 -3.78
N ALA A 65 21.21 6.14 -4.15
CA ALA A 65 20.16 6.87 -3.46
C ALA A 65 18.80 6.16 -3.59
N GLY A 66 18.48 5.62 -4.75
CA GLY A 66 17.27 4.84 -4.98
C GLY A 66 17.21 3.58 -4.09
N ILE A 67 18.27 2.77 -4.12
CA ILE A 67 18.37 1.54 -3.33
C ILE A 67 18.47 1.86 -1.82
N GLY A 68 19.32 2.81 -1.44
CA GLY A 68 19.49 3.19 -0.03
C GLY A 68 18.26 3.87 0.56
N GLY A 69 17.55 4.67 -0.23
CA GLY A 69 16.28 5.28 0.16
C GLY A 69 15.19 4.25 0.42
N LEU A 70 15.08 3.26 -0.47
CA LEU A 70 14.12 2.16 -0.30
C LEU A 70 14.47 1.26 0.90
N ALA A 71 15.74 0.92 1.07
CA ALA A 71 16.19 0.11 2.20
C ALA A 71 16.05 0.84 3.54
N GLY A 72 16.28 2.17 3.57
CA GLY A 72 16.17 2.98 4.78
C GLY A 72 14.74 3.40 5.14
N ALA A 73 13.86 3.55 4.15
CA ALA A 73 12.46 3.91 4.36
C ALA A 73 11.53 2.71 4.55
N GLY A 74 12.01 1.52 4.24
CA GLY A 74 11.22 0.29 4.33
C GLY A 74 10.00 0.30 3.40
N TYR A 75 8.99 -0.52 3.75
CA TYR A 75 7.76 -0.67 3.00
C TYR A 75 6.90 0.61 2.96
N GLY A 76 7.07 1.53 3.93
CA GLY A 76 6.29 2.77 4.02
C GLY A 76 6.31 3.61 2.73
N VAL A 77 7.49 3.86 2.14
CA VAL A 77 7.61 4.63 0.89
C VAL A 77 6.93 3.94 -0.30
N TYR A 78 7.03 2.61 -0.36
CA TYR A 78 6.36 1.80 -1.37
C TYR A 78 4.84 1.97 -1.28
N ALA A 79 4.30 1.86 -0.09
CA ALA A 79 2.87 2.01 0.16
C ALA A 79 2.39 3.47 0.00
N ASP A 80 3.21 4.47 0.36
CA ASP A 80 2.88 5.90 0.16
C ASP A 80 2.73 6.22 -1.34
N ARG A 81 3.63 5.69 -2.18
CA ARG A 81 3.53 5.86 -3.64
C ARG A 81 2.30 5.17 -4.20
N GLN A 82 2.04 3.94 -3.78
CA GLN A 82 0.87 3.20 -4.21
C GLN A 82 -0.42 3.91 -3.79
N GLU A 83 -0.49 4.41 -2.55
CA GLU A 83 -1.63 5.19 -2.06
C GLU A 83 -1.88 6.43 -2.93
N ALA A 84 -0.83 7.20 -3.24
CA ALA A 84 -0.95 8.40 -4.07
C ALA A 84 -1.46 8.07 -5.49
N GLU A 85 -0.98 6.98 -6.10
CA GLU A 85 -1.46 6.49 -7.39
C GLU A 85 -2.92 6.06 -7.34
N LEU A 86 -3.31 5.31 -6.28
CA LEU A 86 -4.68 4.86 -6.10
C LEU A 86 -5.63 6.04 -5.87
N ARG A 87 -5.27 7.04 -5.05
CA ARG A 87 -6.06 8.27 -4.86
C ARG A 87 -6.26 9.01 -6.19
N LYS A 88 -5.22 9.09 -7.01
CA LYS A 88 -5.31 9.70 -8.35
C LYS A 88 -6.22 8.88 -9.28
N ALA A 89 -6.09 7.56 -9.28
CA ALA A 89 -6.89 6.66 -10.13
C ALA A 89 -8.37 6.66 -9.75
N THR A 90 -8.71 6.85 -8.46
CA THR A 90 -10.07 6.84 -7.94
C THR A 90 -10.70 8.21 -7.81
N ALA A 91 -10.01 9.29 -8.17
CA ALA A 91 -10.55 10.64 -8.11
C ALA A 91 -11.85 10.77 -8.91
N GLY A 92 -12.92 11.27 -8.28
CA GLY A 92 -14.24 11.44 -8.92
C GLY A 92 -15.04 10.15 -9.14
N THR A 93 -14.56 8.99 -8.68
CA THR A 93 -15.26 7.70 -8.88
C THR A 93 -16.18 7.30 -7.72
N GLY A 94 -16.13 8.00 -6.60
CA GLY A 94 -16.83 7.63 -5.36
C GLY A 94 -16.15 6.50 -4.57
N ILE A 95 -14.97 6.04 -5.00
CA ILE A 95 -14.15 5.07 -4.26
C ILE A 95 -13.28 5.84 -3.27
N GLU A 96 -13.35 5.47 -2.00
CA GLU A 96 -12.52 6.05 -0.95
C GLU A 96 -11.25 5.24 -0.73
N VAL A 97 -10.10 5.92 -0.57
CA VAL A 97 -8.80 5.31 -0.28
C VAL A 97 -8.38 5.68 1.13
N GLN A 98 -8.21 4.70 1.99
CA GLN A 98 -7.81 4.85 3.38
C GLN A 98 -6.49 4.13 3.64
N ARG A 99 -5.54 4.78 4.33
CA ARG A 99 -4.33 4.14 4.82
C ARG A 99 -4.59 3.51 6.20
N GLN A 100 -4.12 2.29 6.41
CA GLN A 100 -4.21 1.57 7.68
C GLN A 100 -2.83 0.96 8.03
N GLY A 101 -1.96 1.75 8.62
CA GLY A 101 -0.56 1.36 8.81
C GLY A 101 0.14 1.14 7.47
N ASP A 102 0.64 -0.06 7.22
CA ASP A 102 1.25 -0.44 5.94
C ASP A 102 0.25 -0.94 4.90
N ASP A 103 -1.00 -1.19 5.29
CA ASP A 103 -2.07 -1.63 4.40
C ASP A 103 -2.81 -0.43 3.78
N ILE A 104 -3.39 -0.64 2.60
CA ILE A 104 -4.26 0.33 1.94
C ILE A 104 -5.64 -0.30 1.77
N LYS A 105 -6.68 0.39 2.22
CA LYS A 105 -8.06 -0.03 2.07
C LYS A 105 -8.79 0.86 1.07
N LEU A 106 -9.45 0.25 0.10
CA LEU A 106 -10.33 0.87 -0.89
C LEU A 106 -11.77 0.51 -0.53
N ILE A 107 -12.64 1.52 -0.37
CA ILE A 107 -14.06 1.35 -0.08
C ILE A 107 -14.85 1.67 -1.34
N MET A 108 -15.53 0.68 -1.90
CA MET A 108 -16.36 0.78 -3.08
C MET A 108 -17.85 0.71 -2.67
N PRO A 109 -18.61 1.81 -2.73
CA PRO A 109 -20.04 1.79 -2.44
C PRO A 109 -20.79 0.80 -3.33
N GLY A 110 -21.73 0.03 -2.75
CA GLY A 110 -22.47 -1.00 -3.46
C GLY A 110 -23.27 -0.46 -4.66
N ALA A 111 -23.79 0.75 -4.53
CA ALA A 111 -24.59 1.40 -5.59
C ALA A 111 -23.80 1.66 -6.89
N ILE A 112 -22.50 1.94 -6.78
CA ILE A 112 -21.64 2.13 -7.97
C ILE A 112 -21.00 0.81 -8.41
N THR A 113 -20.91 -0.17 -7.52
CA THR A 113 -20.20 -1.43 -7.77
C THR A 113 -21.06 -2.46 -8.49
N PHE A 114 -22.33 -2.55 -8.14
CA PHE A 114 -23.23 -3.57 -8.67
C PHE A 114 -24.48 -2.96 -9.32
N GLN A 115 -25.04 -3.68 -10.26
CA GLN A 115 -26.41 -3.40 -10.74
C GLN A 115 -27.41 -3.61 -9.59
N THR A 116 -28.53 -2.90 -9.61
CA THR A 116 -29.54 -2.96 -8.56
C THR A 116 -30.00 -4.41 -8.33
N GLY A 117 -29.95 -4.87 -7.06
CA GLY A 117 -30.35 -6.23 -6.68
C GLY A 117 -29.45 -7.35 -7.21
N SER A 118 -28.29 -7.04 -7.81
CA SER A 118 -27.41 -7.99 -8.49
C SER A 118 -26.07 -8.21 -7.76
N THR A 119 -25.37 -9.24 -8.19
CA THR A 119 -23.95 -9.48 -7.95
C THR A 119 -23.10 -9.21 -9.18
N GLU A 120 -23.71 -8.75 -10.26
CA GLU A 120 -23.04 -8.39 -11.50
C GLU A 120 -22.42 -6.99 -11.37
N LEU A 121 -21.17 -6.87 -11.80
CA LEU A 121 -20.46 -5.60 -11.75
C LEU A 121 -21.05 -4.60 -12.74
N SER A 122 -21.28 -3.38 -12.29
CA SER A 122 -21.68 -2.29 -13.16
C SER A 122 -20.56 -1.94 -14.16
N PRO A 123 -20.86 -1.36 -15.32
CA PRO A 123 -19.83 -0.86 -16.24
C PRO A 123 -18.88 0.15 -15.59
N ALA A 124 -19.39 1.00 -14.69
CA ALA A 124 -18.58 1.95 -13.94
C ALA A 124 -17.60 1.23 -12.99
N ALA A 125 -18.05 0.17 -12.31
CA ALA A 125 -17.17 -0.64 -11.45
C ALA A 125 -16.10 -1.35 -12.27
N GLN A 126 -16.43 -1.91 -13.43
CA GLN A 126 -15.45 -2.56 -14.31
C GLN A 126 -14.37 -1.57 -14.74
N PHE A 127 -14.75 -0.38 -15.22
CA PHE A 127 -13.80 0.67 -15.58
C PHE A 127 -12.89 1.11 -14.42
N ASN A 128 -13.44 1.22 -13.22
CA ASN A 128 -12.67 1.56 -12.03
C ASN A 128 -11.71 0.42 -11.64
N LEU A 129 -12.18 -0.83 -11.67
CA LEU A 129 -11.36 -2.01 -11.38
C LEU A 129 -10.22 -2.19 -12.40
N ASP A 130 -10.39 -1.81 -13.67
CA ASP A 130 -9.31 -1.81 -14.67
C ASP A 130 -8.17 -0.88 -14.27
N LYS A 131 -8.51 0.34 -13.82
CA LYS A 131 -7.52 1.30 -13.32
C LYS A 131 -6.80 0.77 -12.08
N LEU A 132 -7.56 0.20 -11.13
CA LEU A 132 -7.00 -0.37 -9.91
C LEU A 132 -6.10 -1.57 -10.21
N ALA A 133 -6.49 -2.44 -11.15
CA ALA A 133 -5.72 -3.60 -11.56
C ALA A 133 -4.33 -3.22 -12.10
N SER A 134 -4.21 -2.07 -12.77
CA SER A 134 -2.92 -1.56 -13.25
C SER A 134 -1.97 -1.28 -12.08
N SER A 135 -2.44 -0.62 -11.03
CA SER A 135 -1.66 -0.42 -9.80
C SER A 135 -1.36 -1.75 -9.10
N PHE A 136 -2.35 -2.66 -8.96
CA PHE A 136 -2.14 -3.95 -8.29
C PHE A 136 -1.12 -4.85 -9.01
N LYS A 137 -0.96 -4.68 -10.32
CA LYS A 137 0.10 -5.35 -11.11
C LYS A 137 1.47 -4.72 -10.89
N ALA A 138 1.54 -3.39 -10.83
CA ALA A 138 2.79 -2.67 -10.58
C ALA A 138 3.35 -2.95 -9.17
N TYR A 139 2.45 -3.16 -8.20
CA TYR A 139 2.76 -3.46 -6.80
C TYR A 139 2.45 -4.93 -6.50
N ALA A 140 3.23 -5.84 -7.11
CA ALA A 140 2.94 -7.27 -7.13
C ALA A 140 3.13 -7.98 -5.78
N ASP A 141 3.86 -7.40 -4.84
CA ASP A 141 4.16 -8.02 -3.54
C ASP A 141 2.98 -7.99 -2.56
N ASN A 142 1.97 -7.14 -2.82
CA ASN A 142 0.81 -7.03 -1.96
C ASN A 142 -0.19 -8.17 -2.18
N ASN A 143 -0.75 -8.69 -1.09
CA ASN A 143 -1.95 -9.52 -1.16
C ASN A 143 -3.19 -8.65 -1.28
N VAL A 144 -4.22 -9.14 -1.97
CA VAL A 144 -5.48 -8.43 -2.24
C VAL A 144 -6.60 -9.17 -1.52
N GLU A 145 -7.13 -8.58 -0.46
CA GLU A 145 -8.28 -9.10 0.25
C GLU A 145 -9.53 -8.33 -0.17
N VAL A 146 -10.55 -9.05 -0.65
CA VAL A 146 -11.82 -8.48 -1.09
C VAL A 146 -12.91 -8.92 -0.13
N THR A 147 -13.54 -7.97 0.56
CA THR A 147 -14.61 -8.26 1.54
C THR A 147 -15.91 -7.59 1.12
N GLY A 148 -16.96 -8.36 0.97
CA GLY A 148 -18.31 -7.86 0.72
C GLY A 148 -19.07 -7.62 2.02
N HIS A 149 -19.84 -6.52 2.06
CA HIS A 149 -20.68 -6.14 3.19
C HIS A 149 -22.12 -5.86 2.74
N THR A 150 -23.07 -6.05 3.64
CA THR A 150 -24.48 -5.69 3.47
C THR A 150 -24.95 -4.76 4.58
N ASP A 151 -26.11 -4.20 4.42
CA ASP A 151 -26.87 -3.65 5.54
C ASP A 151 -27.52 -4.76 6.38
N SER A 152 -28.29 -4.39 7.39
CA SER A 152 -28.95 -5.32 8.31
C SER A 152 -30.32 -5.82 7.83
N ILE A 153 -30.77 -5.45 6.64
CA ILE A 153 -32.08 -5.86 6.12
C ILE A 153 -32.02 -7.31 5.61
N GLY A 154 -32.96 -8.13 6.04
CA GLY A 154 -33.05 -9.54 5.69
C GLY A 154 -32.38 -10.49 6.70
N SER A 155 -32.29 -11.77 6.33
CA SER A 155 -31.66 -12.76 7.21
C SER A 155 -30.15 -12.67 7.17
N ASN A 156 -29.48 -12.97 8.30
CA ASN A 156 -28.03 -12.98 8.38
C ASN A 156 -27.40 -13.95 7.35
N ALA A 157 -27.99 -15.15 7.21
CA ALA A 157 -27.50 -16.16 6.25
C ALA A 157 -27.54 -15.67 4.81
N SER A 158 -28.67 -15.06 4.39
CA SER A 158 -28.82 -14.50 3.04
C SER A 158 -27.84 -13.35 2.79
N ASN A 159 -27.60 -12.50 3.78
CA ASN A 159 -26.67 -11.38 3.70
C ASN A 159 -25.20 -11.84 3.58
N ILE A 160 -24.81 -12.86 4.35
CA ILE A 160 -23.48 -13.47 4.24
C ILE A 160 -23.29 -14.04 2.82
N GLU A 161 -24.26 -14.81 2.33
CA GLU A 161 -24.19 -15.38 0.98
C GLU A 161 -24.12 -14.30 -0.11
N LEU A 162 -24.96 -13.26 -0.04
CA LEU A 162 -24.95 -12.13 -0.98
C LEU A 162 -23.61 -11.41 -0.97
N SER A 163 -23.09 -11.11 0.21
CA SER A 163 -21.80 -10.42 0.36
C SER A 163 -20.64 -11.27 -0.18
N GLN A 164 -20.65 -12.57 0.06
CA GLN A 164 -19.67 -13.52 -0.48
C GLN A 164 -19.71 -13.54 -2.02
N ARG A 165 -20.91 -13.68 -2.62
CA ARG A 165 -21.05 -13.66 -4.08
C ARG A 165 -20.55 -12.37 -4.70
N ARG A 166 -20.81 -11.21 -4.07
CA ARG A 166 -20.31 -9.90 -4.51
C ARG A 166 -18.80 -9.79 -4.46
N ALA A 167 -18.19 -10.24 -3.34
CA ALA A 167 -16.73 -10.29 -3.23
C ALA A 167 -16.10 -11.22 -4.28
N VAL A 168 -16.72 -12.37 -4.56
CA VAL A 168 -16.28 -13.30 -5.61
C VAL A 168 -16.35 -12.66 -6.99
N SER A 169 -17.39 -11.87 -7.30
CA SER A 169 -17.49 -11.17 -8.59
C SER A 169 -16.35 -10.19 -8.81
N VAL A 170 -15.99 -9.40 -7.78
CA VAL A 170 -14.84 -8.49 -7.82
C VAL A 170 -13.53 -9.27 -7.94
N GLY A 171 -13.33 -10.31 -7.14
CA GLY A 171 -12.11 -11.14 -7.19
C GLY A 171 -11.92 -11.82 -8.55
N LYS A 172 -12.98 -12.39 -9.13
CA LYS A 172 -12.93 -12.99 -10.48
C LYS A 172 -12.57 -11.96 -11.53
N TYR A 173 -13.13 -10.74 -11.45
CA TYR A 173 -12.81 -9.68 -12.37
C TYR A 173 -11.33 -9.30 -12.31
N LEU A 174 -10.79 -9.10 -11.12
CA LEU A 174 -9.36 -8.79 -10.93
C LEU A 174 -8.44 -9.91 -11.45
N ILE A 175 -8.81 -11.19 -11.27
CA ILE A 175 -8.08 -12.33 -11.86
C ILE A 175 -8.12 -12.24 -13.38
N GLY A 176 -9.29 -11.93 -13.97
CA GLY A 176 -9.43 -11.72 -15.41
C GLY A 176 -8.57 -10.56 -15.95
N GLN A 177 -8.30 -9.57 -15.12
CA GLN A 177 -7.38 -8.46 -15.42
C GLN A 177 -5.90 -8.82 -15.22
N GLY A 178 -5.58 -10.08 -14.89
CA GLY A 178 -4.21 -10.57 -14.78
C GLY A 178 -3.57 -10.47 -13.40
N ILE A 179 -4.36 -10.26 -12.33
CA ILE A 179 -3.88 -10.41 -10.96
C ILE A 179 -3.79 -11.90 -10.63
N ALA A 180 -2.65 -12.35 -10.11
CA ALA A 180 -2.45 -13.74 -9.74
C ALA A 180 -3.48 -14.21 -8.70
N LYS A 181 -4.12 -15.36 -8.95
CA LYS A 181 -5.19 -15.90 -8.09
C LYS A 181 -4.73 -16.10 -6.65
N GLU A 182 -3.49 -16.48 -6.47
CA GLU A 182 -2.85 -16.76 -5.17
C GLU A 182 -2.75 -15.51 -4.29
N ARG A 183 -2.77 -14.32 -4.90
CA ARG A 183 -2.78 -13.02 -4.21
C ARG A 183 -4.17 -12.61 -3.76
N ILE A 184 -5.24 -13.21 -4.30
CA ILE A 184 -6.62 -12.77 -4.07
C ILE A 184 -7.30 -13.66 -3.04
N GLN A 185 -7.78 -13.04 -1.97
CA GLN A 185 -8.63 -13.65 -0.96
C GLN A 185 -9.99 -12.97 -0.98
N VAL A 186 -11.09 -13.73 -0.85
CA VAL A 186 -12.45 -13.19 -0.91
C VAL A 186 -13.27 -13.63 0.29
N TYR A 187 -13.97 -12.67 0.90
CA TYR A 187 -14.79 -12.90 2.10
C TYR A 187 -16.15 -12.23 2.01
N GLY A 188 -17.15 -12.87 2.58
CA GLY A 188 -18.45 -12.28 2.80
C GLY A 188 -18.66 -12.00 4.29
N ALA A 189 -18.63 -10.72 4.69
CA ALA A 189 -18.87 -10.32 6.07
C ALA A 189 -20.36 -10.10 6.40
N GLY A 190 -21.22 -10.05 5.38
CA GLY A 190 -22.64 -9.74 5.59
C GLY A 190 -22.82 -8.43 6.36
N PRO A 191 -23.73 -8.38 7.36
CA PRO A 191 -24.01 -7.18 8.16
C PRO A 191 -23.11 -7.04 9.39
N SER A 192 -22.15 -7.94 9.62
CA SER A 192 -21.41 -8.03 10.89
C SER A 192 -20.44 -6.89 11.18
N GLN A 193 -20.06 -6.13 10.13
CA GLN A 193 -19.07 -5.04 10.23
C GLN A 193 -19.63 -3.73 9.66
N PRO A 194 -20.62 -3.10 10.33
CA PRO A 194 -21.19 -1.85 9.86
C PRO A 194 -20.20 -0.70 10.07
N ILE A 195 -20.16 0.24 9.11
CA ILE A 195 -19.41 1.51 9.22
C ILE A 195 -20.32 2.71 9.50
N ALA A 196 -21.63 2.51 9.40
CA ALA A 196 -22.63 3.52 9.69
C ALA A 196 -23.88 2.86 10.34
N SER A 197 -24.78 3.71 10.84
CA SER A 197 -26.01 3.21 11.47
C SER A 197 -26.93 2.53 10.46
N ASN A 198 -27.43 1.34 10.79
CA ASN A 198 -28.44 0.65 9.99
C ASN A 198 -29.86 1.21 10.18
N SER A 199 -30.09 2.15 11.08
CA SER A 199 -31.40 2.75 11.33
C SER A 199 -31.85 3.74 10.26
N SER A 200 -30.91 4.37 9.54
CA SER A 200 -31.19 5.28 8.42
C SER A 200 -30.86 4.65 7.07
N GLU A 201 -31.51 5.11 5.99
CA GLU A 201 -31.21 4.60 4.65
C GLU A 201 -29.80 5.02 4.19
N GLU A 202 -29.38 6.23 4.54
CA GLU A 202 -28.04 6.73 4.22
C GLU A 202 -26.95 5.88 4.87
N GLY A 203 -27.16 5.47 6.14
CA GLY A 203 -26.23 4.58 6.83
C GLY A 203 -26.24 3.16 6.26
N ARG A 204 -27.43 2.64 5.92
CA ARG A 204 -27.53 1.34 5.22
C ARG A 204 -26.81 1.38 3.86
N ALA A 205 -26.95 2.46 3.11
CA ALA A 205 -26.27 2.63 1.83
C ALA A 205 -24.75 2.60 1.98
N GLN A 206 -24.19 3.18 3.05
CA GLN A 206 -22.76 3.10 3.37
C GLN A 206 -22.34 1.68 3.76
N ASN A 207 -23.21 0.93 4.48
CA ASN A 207 -22.93 -0.44 4.86
C ASN A 207 -22.91 -1.41 3.66
N ARG A 208 -23.74 -1.17 2.62
CA ARG A 208 -23.73 -1.91 1.35
C ARG A 208 -22.51 -1.53 0.53
N ARG A 209 -21.38 -2.20 0.74
CA ARG A 209 -20.09 -1.88 0.10
C ARG A 209 -19.25 -3.12 -0.17
N VAL A 210 -18.20 -2.93 -0.96
CA VAL A 210 -17.07 -3.87 -1.04
C VAL A 210 -15.82 -3.13 -0.59
N GLU A 211 -15.05 -3.77 0.26
CA GLU A 211 -13.72 -3.32 0.65
C GLU A 211 -12.65 -4.15 -0.09
N ILE A 212 -11.66 -3.47 -0.66
CA ILE A 212 -10.47 -4.12 -1.21
C ILE A 212 -9.30 -3.66 -0.35
N LYS A 213 -8.68 -4.58 0.37
CA LYS A 213 -7.53 -4.31 1.22
C LYS A 213 -6.27 -4.85 0.58
N LEU A 214 -5.32 -3.96 0.31
CA LEU A 214 -3.98 -4.32 -0.12
C LEU A 214 -3.13 -4.50 1.12
N LYS A 215 -2.81 -5.75 1.42
CA LYS A 215 -2.00 -6.11 2.59
C LYS A 215 -0.53 -6.07 2.21
N ALA A 216 0.25 -5.41 3.04
CA ALA A 216 1.69 -5.45 2.95
C ALA A 216 2.18 -6.90 2.94
N PRO A 217 3.22 -7.24 2.14
CA PRO A 217 3.86 -8.53 2.26
C PRO A 217 4.36 -8.70 3.70
N LEU A 218 4.21 -9.90 4.25
CA LEU A 218 4.82 -10.23 5.53
C LEU A 218 6.32 -9.98 5.38
N GLN A 219 6.83 -8.96 6.03
CA GLN A 219 8.28 -8.73 6.06
C GLN A 219 8.92 -9.99 6.62
N PRO A 220 9.94 -10.58 5.96
CA PRO A 220 10.70 -11.63 6.60
C PRO A 220 11.24 -11.01 7.91
N VAL A 221 10.83 -11.57 9.04
CA VAL A 221 11.38 -11.20 10.33
C VAL A 221 12.89 -11.26 10.16
N ALA A 222 13.57 -10.12 10.27
CA ALA A 222 15.00 -10.07 10.22
C ALA A 222 15.48 -11.07 11.29
N MET A 223 15.95 -12.25 10.85
CA MET A 223 16.56 -13.18 11.79
C MET A 223 17.73 -12.43 12.39
N GLU A 224 17.59 -12.09 13.66
CA GLU A 224 18.63 -11.50 14.49
C GLU A 224 19.82 -12.45 14.43
N LYS A 225 20.80 -12.14 13.56
CA LYS A 225 22.10 -12.80 13.56
C LYS A 225 22.84 -12.35 14.80
N GLY A 226 22.60 -13.02 15.91
CA GLY A 226 23.25 -12.66 17.13
C GLY A 226 22.87 -13.52 18.32
N ALA A 227 23.09 -14.84 18.21
CA ALA A 227 23.27 -15.68 19.40
C ALA A 227 23.93 -17.00 18.98
N LEU A 228 25.23 -17.01 18.81
CA LEU A 228 26.13 -18.13 19.08
C LEU A 228 27.47 -17.57 19.55
#